data_8a8226ef84a0b8a76396a7d788fc346e
#
_entry.id   8a8226ef84a0b8a76396a7d788fc346e
#
_cell.length_a   1.000
_cell.length_b   1.000
_cell.length_c   1.000
_cell.angle_alpha   90.00
_cell.angle_beta   90.00
_cell.angle_gamma   90.00
#
_symmetry.space_group_name_H-M   'P 1'
#
loop_
_entity.id
_entity.type
_entity.pdbx_description
1 polymer ?
#
loop_
_entity_poly.entity_id
_entity_poly.type
_entity_poly.pdbx_seq_one_letter_code
_entity_poly.pdbx_strand_id
1 'polypeptide(L)'
;IHYFSYIAKARAELIQNMQGNLAKLTKLNEETAAALKEVDALKQKQVDERQTLQREKQEKSKVVKSLSQQIASQRGEIKKLQRDEKRLSKLVERLARIIPTKPKPKTTKNTTSINVANNKKTNQIIANNSALPSDEFAGANFATLKGKLRLPVRGDVTNRFGASREDSGVSWKGLFIKANEGAEVKSVASGRVVFADWLRGFGNLVIVDHGDGYMSLYGYNQAILKQAGEVVRSGDAIASVGNSGGNEANGVYYELRLQSRPFDPLTWSRLN
;
A
#
# COMPACT_ATOMS: atom_id res chain seq x y z
N ILE A 1 -17.06 12.38 -86.07
CA ILE A 1 -17.08 13.57 -85.18
C ILE A 1 -17.54 13.17 -83.76
N HIS A 2 -18.52 12.31 -83.57
CA HIS A 2 -19.02 11.90 -82.23
C HIS A 2 -18.00 11.16 -81.33
N TYR A 3 -17.08 10.41 -81.86
CA TYR A 3 -16.09 9.67 -81.09
C TYR A 3 -15.05 10.59 -80.38
N PHE A 4 -14.61 11.64 -81.05
CA PHE A 4 -13.71 12.64 -80.44
C PHE A 4 -14.36 13.44 -79.34
N SER A 5 -15.62 13.79 -79.46
CA SER A 5 -16.40 14.46 -78.44
C SER A 5 -16.57 13.62 -77.18
N TYR A 6 -16.76 12.31 -77.32
CA TYR A 6 -16.84 11.38 -76.19
C TYR A 6 -15.51 11.23 -75.42
N ILE A 7 -14.39 11.12 -76.18
CA ILE A 7 -13.07 11.04 -75.56
C ILE A 7 -12.73 12.34 -74.84
N ALA A 8 -13.06 13.51 -75.42
CA ALA A 8 -12.83 14.82 -74.79
C ALA A 8 -13.60 14.97 -73.49
N LYS A 9 -14.87 14.50 -73.47
CA LYS A 9 -15.73 14.53 -72.28
C LYS A 9 -15.20 13.60 -71.20
N ALA A 10 -14.81 12.36 -71.52
CA ALA A 10 -14.23 11.41 -70.58
C ALA A 10 -12.90 11.94 -69.97
N ARG A 11 -12.05 12.60 -70.79
CA ARG A 11 -10.83 13.24 -70.30
C ARG A 11 -11.14 14.41 -69.36
N ALA A 12 -12.13 15.24 -69.67
CA ALA A 12 -12.52 16.35 -68.80
C ALA A 12 -13.03 15.84 -67.45
N GLU A 13 -13.87 14.82 -67.44
CA GLU A 13 -14.33 14.18 -66.21
C GLU A 13 -13.20 13.55 -65.37
N LEU A 14 -12.23 12.91 -66.03
CA LEU A 14 -11.06 12.35 -65.38
C LEU A 14 -10.20 13.45 -64.74
N ILE A 15 -9.93 14.55 -65.46
CA ILE A 15 -9.18 15.69 -64.94
C ILE A 15 -9.88 16.32 -63.73
N GLN A 16 -11.21 16.49 -63.82
CA GLN A 16 -12.00 17.03 -62.72
C GLN A 16 -11.96 16.15 -61.47
N ASN A 17 -12.05 14.83 -61.67
CA ASN A 17 -11.91 13.86 -60.57
C ASN A 17 -10.50 13.86 -59.97
N MET A 18 -9.46 13.98 -60.80
CA MET A 18 -8.06 14.09 -60.32
C MET A 18 -7.83 15.39 -59.55
N GLN A 19 -8.36 16.49 -60.02
CA GLN A 19 -8.28 17.78 -59.30
C GLN A 19 -9.01 17.73 -57.96
N GLY A 20 -10.20 17.10 -57.91
CA GLY A 20 -10.93 16.88 -56.67
C GLY A 20 -10.18 15.99 -55.67
N ASN A 21 -9.51 14.92 -56.15
CA ASN A 21 -8.69 14.06 -55.32
C ASN A 21 -7.42 14.76 -54.82
N LEU A 22 -6.79 15.59 -55.66
CA LEU A 22 -5.65 16.43 -55.27
C LEU A 22 -6.02 17.42 -54.15
N ALA A 23 -7.15 18.09 -54.29
CA ALA A 23 -7.63 19.01 -53.25
C ALA A 23 -7.92 18.30 -51.93
N LYS A 24 -8.50 17.10 -51.98
CA LYS A 24 -8.71 16.28 -50.77
C LYS A 24 -7.40 15.85 -50.13
N LEU A 25 -6.41 15.43 -50.93
CA LEU A 25 -5.08 15.05 -50.44
C LEU A 25 -4.34 16.23 -49.81
N THR A 26 -4.44 17.42 -50.42
CA THR A 26 -3.82 18.63 -49.86
C THR A 26 -4.41 18.97 -48.49
N LYS A 27 -5.74 18.94 -48.41
CA LYS A 27 -6.45 19.19 -47.13
C LYS A 27 -6.09 18.14 -46.06
N LEU A 28 -6.04 16.87 -46.42
CA LEU A 28 -5.66 15.79 -45.50
C LEU A 28 -4.22 15.94 -45.03
N ASN A 29 -3.30 16.37 -45.90
CA ASN A 29 -1.91 16.65 -45.51
C ASN A 29 -1.81 17.85 -44.56
N GLU A 30 -2.59 18.88 -44.76
CA GLU A 30 -2.62 20.05 -43.83
C GLU A 30 -3.17 19.62 -42.47
N GLU A 31 -4.25 18.84 -42.43
CA GLU A 31 -4.85 18.32 -41.20
C GLU A 31 -3.87 17.39 -40.45
N THR A 32 -3.18 16.51 -41.17
CA THR A 32 -2.17 15.63 -40.58
C THR A 32 -0.95 16.37 -40.06
N ALA A 33 -0.49 17.42 -40.78
CA ALA A 33 0.60 18.27 -40.34
C ALA A 33 0.25 19.06 -39.06
N ALA A 34 -1.00 19.55 -38.98
CA ALA A 34 -1.49 20.24 -37.80
C ALA A 34 -1.59 19.29 -36.60
N ALA A 35 -2.14 18.08 -36.78
CA ALA A 35 -2.22 17.06 -35.76
C ALA A 35 -0.84 16.60 -35.27
N LEU A 36 0.14 16.45 -36.16
CA LEU A 36 1.52 16.12 -35.76
C LEU A 36 2.14 17.22 -34.89
N LYS A 37 1.94 18.49 -35.22
CA LYS A 37 2.42 19.59 -34.37
C LYS A 37 1.79 19.59 -32.97
N GLU A 38 0.51 19.31 -32.91
CA GLU A 38 -0.19 19.19 -31.61
C GLU A 38 0.33 18.04 -30.78
N VAL A 39 0.56 16.87 -31.41
CA VAL A 39 1.13 15.69 -30.74
C VAL A 39 2.56 15.99 -30.23
N ASP A 40 3.37 16.70 -31.01
CA ASP A 40 4.74 17.05 -30.58
C ASP A 40 4.72 18.09 -29.45
N ALA A 41 3.81 19.06 -29.48
CA ALA A 41 3.63 20.01 -28.39
C ALA A 41 3.17 19.30 -27.08
N LEU A 42 2.24 18.35 -27.19
CA LEU A 42 1.78 17.56 -26.06
C LEU A 42 2.90 16.67 -25.49
N LYS A 43 3.71 16.05 -26.36
CA LYS A 43 4.87 15.27 -25.94
C LYS A 43 5.89 16.13 -25.19
N GLN A 44 6.19 17.32 -25.72
CA GLN A 44 7.12 18.24 -25.05
C GLN A 44 6.59 18.66 -23.68
N LYS A 45 5.33 19.02 -23.60
CA LYS A 45 4.68 19.35 -22.31
C LYS A 45 4.74 18.20 -21.32
N GLN A 46 4.51 16.97 -21.78
CA GLN A 46 4.59 15.78 -20.95
C GLN A 46 6.02 15.52 -20.42
N VAL A 47 7.04 15.79 -21.25
CA VAL A 47 8.45 15.69 -20.84
C VAL A 47 8.77 16.72 -19.77
N ASP A 48 8.35 17.96 -19.96
CA ASP A 48 8.58 19.05 -19.01
C ASP A 48 7.86 18.81 -17.67
N GLU A 49 6.63 18.36 -17.72
CA GLU A 49 5.88 17.97 -16.53
C GLU A 49 6.57 16.82 -15.77
N ARG A 50 7.04 15.80 -16.50
CA ARG A 50 7.81 14.69 -15.90
C ARG A 50 9.10 15.17 -15.22
N GLN A 51 9.84 16.06 -15.86
CA GLN A 51 11.05 16.64 -15.28
C GLN A 51 10.75 17.46 -14.02
N THR A 52 9.70 18.24 -14.05
CA THR A 52 9.26 19.03 -12.90
C THR A 52 8.85 18.14 -11.74
N LEU A 53 8.02 17.13 -11.99
CA LEU A 53 7.62 16.14 -11.00
C LEU A 53 8.82 15.38 -10.42
N GLN A 54 9.80 15.06 -11.26
CA GLN A 54 11.00 14.36 -10.81
C GLN A 54 11.90 15.24 -9.92
N ARG A 55 12.01 16.53 -10.22
CA ARG A 55 12.69 17.52 -9.36
C ARG A 55 11.96 17.68 -8.02
N GLU A 56 10.66 17.91 -8.06
CA GLU A 56 9.85 17.99 -6.83
C GLU A 56 9.95 16.73 -5.97
N LYS A 57 9.94 15.54 -6.61
CA LYS A 57 10.12 14.27 -5.89
C LYS A 57 11.50 14.20 -5.22
N GLN A 58 12.55 14.65 -5.90
CA GLN A 58 13.91 14.68 -5.33
C GLN A 58 14.02 15.69 -4.19
N GLU A 59 13.44 16.87 -4.30
CA GLU A 59 13.44 17.88 -3.24
C GLU A 59 12.66 17.39 -2.01
N LYS A 60 11.46 16.83 -2.21
CA LYS A 60 10.69 16.21 -1.13
C LYS A 60 11.45 15.08 -0.46
N SER A 61 12.16 14.26 -1.24
CA SER A 61 12.99 13.18 -0.72
C SER A 61 14.17 13.70 0.13
N LYS A 62 14.83 14.78 -0.29
CA LYS A 62 15.90 15.44 0.49
C LYS A 62 15.38 16.02 1.79
N VAL A 63 14.23 16.70 1.76
CA VAL A 63 13.57 17.25 2.95
C VAL A 63 13.18 16.14 3.92
N VAL A 64 12.58 15.05 3.43
CA VAL A 64 12.24 13.89 4.25
C VAL A 64 13.50 13.28 4.90
N LYS A 65 14.58 13.16 4.13
CA LYS A 65 15.85 12.62 4.64
C LYS A 65 16.50 13.51 5.69
N SER A 66 16.51 14.82 5.49
CA SER A 66 17.03 15.77 6.49
C SER A 66 16.18 15.80 7.77
N LEU A 67 14.87 15.75 7.62
CA LEU A 67 13.93 15.67 8.74
C LEU A 67 14.12 14.37 9.53
N SER A 68 14.31 13.24 8.82
CA SER A 68 14.60 11.95 9.46
C SER A 68 15.93 11.97 10.21
N GLN A 69 16.95 12.63 9.67
CA GLN A 69 18.24 12.78 10.35
C GLN A 69 18.16 13.69 11.57
N GLN A 70 17.40 14.78 11.52
CA GLN A 70 17.17 15.65 12.68
C GLN A 70 16.38 14.92 13.78
N ILE A 71 15.42 14.10 13.41
CA ILE A 71 14.67 13.24 14.32
C ILE A 71 15.58 12.18 14.95
N ALA A 72 16.46 11.55 14.18
CA ALA A 72 17.42 10.55 14.68
C ALA A 72 18.49 11.14 15.60
N SER A 73 18.87 12.40 15.42
CA SER A 73 19.88 13.07 16.25
C SER A 73 19.38 13.52 17.63
N GLN A 74 18.06 13.66 17.79
CA GLN A 74 17.46 14.03 19.08
C GLN A 74 17.10 12.80 19.91
N ARG A 75 18.09 12.23 20.59
CA ARG A 75 18.00 11.04 21.46
C ARG A 75 17.02 11.11 22.66
N GLY A 76 15.94 11.88 22.52
CA GLY A 76 14.79 11.80 23.45
C GLY A 76 13.78 10.68 23.09
N GLU A 77 14.08 9.84 22.11
CA GLU A 77 13.11 9.03 21.36
C GLU A 77 12.70 7.67 21.97
N ILE A 78 13.53 7.09 22.82
CA ILE A 78 13.15 5.85 23.53
C ILE A 78 11.86 6.08 24.35
N LYS A 79 11.76 7.25 24.97
CA LYS A 79 10.54 7.65 25.69
C LYS A 79 9.35 7.93 24.74
N LYS A 80 9.60 8.35 23.50
CA LYS A 80 8.52 8.61 22.53
C LYS A 80 7.93 7.31 22.02
N LEU A 81 8.75 6.34 21.60
CA LEU A 81 8.29 5.04 21.13
C LEU A 81 7.47 4.31 22.20
N GLN A 82 7.93 4.32 23.44
CA GLN A 82 7.17 3.74 24.56
C GLN A 82 5.83 4.45 24.78
N ARG A 83 5.78 5.78 24.61
CA ARG A 83 4.53 6.53 24.73
C ARG A 83 3.58 6.22 23.57
N ASP A 84 4.11 6.09 22.36
CA ASP A 84 3.31 5.84 21.17
C ASP A 84 2.73 4.42 21.19
N GLU A 85 3.50 3.43 21.63
CA GLU A 85 2.99 2.08 21.89
C GLU A 85 1.92 2.05 23.01
N LYS A 86 2.12 2.84 24.07
CA LYS A 86 1.12 2.97 25.13
C LYS A 86 -0.17 3.64 24.62
N ARG A 87 -0.05 4.60 23.69
CA ARG A 87 -1.21 5.21 23.03
C ARG A 87 -1.96 4.22 22.15
N LEU A 88 -1.24 3.46 21.32
CA LEU A 88 -1.84 2.41 20.50
C LEU A 88 -2.56 1.38 21.38
N SER A 89 -1.90 0.90 22.44
CA SER A 89 -2.51 -0.05 23.37
C SER A 89 -3.78 0.50 24.01
N LYS A 90 -3.79 1.77 24.44
CA LYS A 90 -4.97 2.43 24.98
C LYS A 90 -6.08 2.60 23.92
N LEU A 91 -5.71 2.94 22.68
CA LEU A 91 -6.67 3.06 21.58
C LEU A 91 -7.35 1.72 21.32
N VAL A 92 -6.57 0.67 21.13
CA VAL A 92 -7.08 -0.69 20.91
C VAL A 92 -7.95 -1.17 22.07
N GLU A 93 -7.54 -0.88 23.31
CA GLU A 93 -8.33 -1.23 24.49
C GLU A 93 -9.69 -0.48 24.55
N ARG A 94 -9.71 0.79 24.14
CA ARG A 94 -10.97 1.55 24.01
C ARG A 94 -11.86 0.96 22.91
N LEU A 95 -11.28 0.66 21.75
CA LEU A 95 -12.02 0.04 20.63
C LEU A 95 -12.59 -1.31 21.04
N ALA A 96 -11.82 -2.15 21.75
CA ALA A 96 -12.27 -3.44 22.25
C ALA A 96 -13.43 -3.34 23.26
N ARG A 97 -13.55 -2.22 24.01
CA ARG A 97 -14.68 -1.98 24.93
C ARG A 97 -15.95 -1.51 24.23
N ILE A 98 -15.80 -0.81 23.10
CA ILE A 98 -16.94 -0.27 22.33
C ILE A 98 -17.59 -1.36 21.47
N ILE A 99 -16.81 -2.39 21.08
CA ILE A 99 -17.29 -3.49 20.26
C ILE A 99 -17.98 -4.51 21.19
N PRO A 100 -19.28 -4.83 20.98
CA PRO A 100 -19.98 -5.79 21.82
C PRO A 100 -19.42 -7.19 21.62
N THR A 101 -18.74 -7.71 22.64
CA THR A 101 -18.23 -9.08 22.67
C THR A 101 -19.29 -10.06 23.15
N LYS A 102 -19.55 -11.12 22.36
CA LYS A 102 -20.32 -12.29 22.83
C LYS A 102 -19.56 -12.98 23.97
N PRO A 103 -20.25 -13.50 25.02
CA PRO A 103 -19.59 -14.11 26.19
C PRO A 103 -18.85 -15.40 25.80
N LYS A 104 -17.62 -15.53 26.32
CA LYS A 104 -16.69 -16.66 26.08
C LYS A 104 -16.90 -17.83 27.03
N PRO A 105 -16.61 -19.08 26.58
CA PRO A 105 -16.25 -20.17 27.47
C PRO A 105 -14.81 -20.01 27.98
N LYS A 106 -14.60 -20.25 29.25
CA LYS A 106 -13.29 -20.20 29.93
C LYS A 106 -12.41 -21.34 29.45
N THR A 107 -11.23 -21.04 28.91
CA THR A 107 -10.20 -22.04 28.66
C THR A 107 -8.90 -21.69 29.40
N THR A 108 -8.37 -22.71 30.01
CA THR A 108 -7.23 -22.79 30.92
C THR A 108 -5.90 -22.34 30.30
N LYS A 109 -5.07 -21.71 31.14
CA LYS A 109 -3.69 -21.29 30.87
C LYS A 109 -2.78 -22.50 30.67
N ASN A 110 -1.99 -22.50 29.59
CA ASN A 110 -0.70 -23.14 29.59
C ASN A 110 0.35 -22.13 29.09
N THR A 111 1.23 -21.79 30.01
CA THR A 111 2.39 -20.92 29.81
C THR A 111 3.56 -21.80 29.43
N THR A 112 4.02 -21.75 28.20
CA THR A 112 5.32 -22.34 27.83
C THR A 112 6.27 -21.20 27.51
N SER A 113 7.26 -21.07 28.39
CA SER A 113 8.40 -20.16 28.24
C SER A 113 9.34 -20.69 27.18
N ILE A 114 9.56 -19.95 26.12
CA ILE A 114 10.59 -20.26 25.12
C ILE A 114 11.75 -19.29 25.33
N ASN A 115 12.92 -19.86 25.68
CA ASN A 115 14.19 -19.17 25.79
C ASN A 115 14.60 -18.54 24.46
N VAL A 116 14.83 -17.23 24.48
CA VAL A 116 15.36 -16.49 23.34
C VAL A 116 16.87 -16.51 23.41
N ALA A 117 17.49 -17.25 22.49
CA ALA A 117 18.92 -17.15 22.25
C ALA A 117 19.23 -15.85 21.50
N ASN A 118 20.13 -15.06 22.08
CA ASN A 118 20.73 -13.89 21.48
C ASN A 118 21.45 -14.26 20.18
N ASN A 119 21.10 -13.63 19.06
CA ASN A 119 21.96 -13.64 17.90
C ASN A 119 22.10 -12.24 17.28
N LYS A 120 23.38 -11.91 17.02
CA LYS A 120 23.88 -10.62 16.57
C LYS A 120 23.48 -10.29 15.13
N LYS A 121 23.25 -8.98 14.93
CA LYS A 121 23.39 -8.13 13.73
C LYS A 121 23.48 -8.82 12.37
N THR A 122 22.43 -8.58 11.58
CA THR A 122 22.48 -8.19 10.16
C THR A 122 21.05 -7.89 9.71
N ASN A 123 20.86 -6.89 8.85
CA ASN A 123 19.61 -6.63 8.11
C ASN A 123 19.34 -7.81 7.15
N GLN A 124 19.08 -9.00 7.70
CA GLN A 124 18.75 -10.17 6.91
C GLN A 124 17.25 -10.20 6.68
N ILE A 125 16.87 -10.32 5.42
CA ILE A 125 15.51 -10.69 5.03
C ILE A 125 15.18 -11.99 5.75
N ILE A 126 14.15 -11.95 6.60
CA ILE A 126 13.75 -13.09 7.42
C ILE A 126 12.90 -14.05 6.60
N ALA A 127 12.07 -13.50 5.70
CA ALA A 127 11.20 -14.23 4.81
C ALA A 127 10.76 -13.32 3.67
N ASN A 128 10.51 -13.88 2.50
CA ASN A 128 9.87 -13.20 1.38
C ASN A 128 8.41 -13.65 1.26
N ASN A 129 7.50 -12.73 1.00
CA ASN A 129 6.08 -13.01 0.77
C ASN A 129 5.70 -12.65 -0.66
N SER A 130 5.32 -13.65 -1.45
CA SER A 130 4.85 -13.49 -2.82
C SER A 130 3.33 -13.58 -2.97
N ALA A 131 2.63 -14.14 -1.96
CA ALA A 131 1.20 -14.38 -2.01
C ALA A 131 0.42 -13.33 -1.22
N LEU A 132 -0.68 -12.84 -1.79
CA LEU A 132 -1.60 -11.88 -1.16
C LEU A 132 -2.83 -12.59 -0.59
N PRO A 133 -3.49 -11.97 0.42
CA PRO A 133 -4.80 -12.41 0.86
C PRO A 133 -5.80 -12.45 -0.30
N SER A 134 -6.64 -13.46 -0.32
CA SER A 134 -7.75 -13.65 -1.26
C SER A 134 -9.05 -13.89 -0.48
N ASP A 135 -10.18 -13.89 -1.17
CA ASP A 135 -11.51 -14.08 -0.54
C ASP A 135 -11.80 -15.53 -0.10
N GLU A 136 -10.77 -16.40 -0.05
CA GLU A 136 -10.90 -17.82 0.33
C GLU A 136 -11.50 -18.04 1.74
N PHE A 137 -11.44 -17.03 2.59
CA PHE A 137 -11.89 -17.11 4.00
C PHE A 137 -13.10 -16.22 4.30
N ALA A 138 -13.92 -15.91 3.29
CA ALA A 138 -15.11 -15.11 3.48
C ALA A 138 -16.05 -15.74 4.52
N GLY A 139 -16.32 -14.98 5.59
CA GLY A 139 -17.21 -15.42 6.66
C GLY A 139 -16.63 -16.45 7.65
N ALA A 140 -15.37 -16.86 7.51
CA ALA A 140 -14.71 -17.74 8.45
C ALA A 140 -14.42 -17.02 9.78
N ASN A 141 -14.58 -17.73 10.91
CA ASN A 141 -14.14 -17.22 12.21
C ASN A 141 -12.62 -17.06 12.21
N PHE A 142 -12.11 -15.90 12.64
CA PHE A 142 -10.69 -15.58 12.60
C PHE A 142 -9.83 -16.62 13.34
N ALA A 143 -10.31 -17.16 14.45
CA ALA A 143 -9.59 -18.17 15.23
C ALA A 143 -9.25 -19.45 14.42
N THR A 144 -10.04 -19.80 13.41
CA THR A 144 -9.83 -20.97 12.55
C THR A 144 -8.80 -20.74 11.46
N LEU A 145 -8.34 -19.50 11.29
CA LEU A 145 -7.38 -19.09 10.27
C LEU A 145 -5.93 -19.17 10.72
N LYS A 146 -5.66 -19.66 11.92
CA LYS A 146 -4.29 -19.84 12.43
C LYS A 146 -3.47 -20.72 11.48
N GLY A 147 -2.32 -20.19 11.04
CA GLY A 147 -1.42 -20.86 10.09
C GLY A 147 -1.88 -20.83 8.63
N LYS A 148 -3.00 -20.13 8.32
CA LYS A 148 -3.56 -20.04 6.96
C LYS A 148 -3.57 -18.62 6.40
N LEU A 149 -3.38 -17.61 7.23
CA LEU A 149 -3.38 -16.21 6.79
C LEU A 149 -2.25 -15.97 5.78
N ARG A 150 -2.48 -15.03 4.91
CA ARG A 150 -1.44 -14.48 4.04
C ARG A 150 -1.07 -13.08 4.53
N LEU A 151 0.19 -12.68 4.32
CA LEU A 151 0.63 -11.34 4.70
C LEU A 151 -0.06 -10.28 3.82
N PRO A 152 -0.30 -9.07 4.36
CA PRO A 152 -1.14 -8.06 3.73
C PRO A 152 -0.56 -7.46 2.45
N VAL A 153 0.74 -7.62 2.21
CA VAL A 153 1.46 -7.07 1.06
C VAL A 153 2.54 -8.05 0.60
N ARG A 154 2.87 -8.02 -0.70
CA ARG A 154 4.06 -8.71 -1.22
C ARG A 154 5.31 -7.94 -0.82
N GLY A 155 6.32 -8.66 -0.35
CA GLY A 155 7.56 -8.04 0.07
C GLY A 155 8.37 -8.86 1.06
N ASP A 156 9.40 -8.23 1.59
CA ASP A 156 10.38 -8.86 2.48
C ASP A 156 10.07 -8.52 3.93
N VAL A 157 9.92 -9.56 4.75
CA VAL A 157 9.80 -9.40 6.21
C VAL A 157 11.19 -9.13 6.77
N THR A 158 11.40 -7.94 7.31
CA THR A 158 12.72 -7.51 7.82
C THR A 158 12.85 -7.58 9.32
N ASN A 159 11.72 -7.62 10.06
CA ASN A 159 11.72 -7.67 11.52
C ASN A 159 10.81 -8.78 12.03
N ARG A 160 11.19 -9.36 13.17
CA ARG A 160 10.40 -10.38 13.87
C ARG A 160 9.66 -9.81 15.05
N PHE A 161 8.51 -10.39 15.36
CA PHE A 161 7.81 -10.17 16.61
C PHE A 161 8.75 -10.51 17.80
N GLY A 162 8.79 -9.63 18.80
CA GLY A 162 9.62 -9.79 19.98
C GLY A 162 11.09 -9.40 19.82
N ALA A 163 11.58 -9.21 18.58
CA ALA A 163 12.95 -8.73 18.36
C ALA A 163 13.15 -7.32 18.91
N SER A 164 14.35 -7.02 19.43
CA SER A 164 14.71 -5.67 19.88
C SER A 164 14.84 -4.72 18.70
N ARG A 165 14.30 -3.52 18.81
CA ARG A 165 14.61 -2.40 17.89
C ARG A 165 15.99 -1.87 18.27
N GLU A 166 16.91 -1.88 17.31
CA GLU A 166 18.36 -1.73 17.51
C GLU A 166 18.79 -0.54 18.40
N ASP A 167 18.03 0.54 18.44
CA ASP A 167 18.43 1.76 19.18
C ASP A 167 17.52 2.13 20.38
N SER A 168 16.45 1.38 20.65
CA SER A 168 15.43 1.83 21.61
C SER A 168 15.20 0.91 22.80
N GLY A 169 15.71 -0.32 22.82
CA GLY A 169 15.40 -1.34 23.84
C GLY A 169 13.92 -1.75 23.87
N VAL A 170 13.11 -1.29 22.92
CA VAL A 170 11.70 -1.65 22.77
C VAL A 170 11.59 -2.80 21.79
N SER A 171 10.85 -3.86 22.16
CA SER A 171 10.62 -4.99 21.26
C SER A 171 9.53 -4.73 20.24
N TRP A 172 9.71 -5.25 19.02
CA TRP A 172 8.71 -5.25 17.98
C TRP A 172 7.45 -6.03 18.41
N LYS A 173 6.27 -5.39 18.27
CA LYS A 173 4.97 -6.02 18.58
C LYS A 173 4.25 -6.56 17.34
N GLY A 174 4.85 -6.37 16.18
CA GLY A 174 4.39 -6.81 14.87
C GLY A 174 5.55 -7.06 13.93
N LEU A 175 5.25 -7.12 12.65
CA LEU A 175 6.20 -7.29 11.55
C LEU A 175 6.37 -5.96 10.82
N PHE A 176 7.53 -5.73 10.24
CA PHE A 176 7.70 -4.76 9.19
C PHE A 176 7.95 -5.49 7.88
N ILE A 177 7.10 -5.23 6.89
CA ILE A 177 7.15 -5.84 5.57
C ILE A 177 7.58 -4.77 4.59
N LYS A 178 8.83 -4.83 4.13
CA LYS A 178 9.38 -3.92 3.13
C LYS A 178 8.72 -4.22 1.78
N ALA A 179 8.15 -3.21 1.16
CA ALA A 179 7.43 -3.33 -0.10
C ALA A 179 7.54 -2.05 -0.93
N ASN A 180 7.17 -2.13 -2.20
CA ASN A 180 7.20 -0.98 -3.10
C ASN A 180 6.15 0.06 -2.68
N GLU A 181 6.54 1.34 -2.73
CA GLU A 181 5.66 2.47 -2.47
C GLU A 181 4.42 2.41 -3.36
N GLY A 182 3.25 2.68 -2.80
CA GLY A 182 1.98 2.67 -3.52
C GLY A 182 1.38 1.28 -3.76
N ALA A 183 2.08 0.18 -3.42
CA ALA A 183 1.50 -1.16 -3.52
C ALA A 183 0.26 -1.28 -2.62
N GLU A 184 -0.72 -2.07 -3.04
CA GLU A 184 -1.94 -2.30 -2.27
C GLU A 184 -1.66 -3.07 -0.98
N VAL A 185 -2.15 -2.55 0.13
CA VAL A 185 -2.21 -3.23 1.43
C VAL A 185 -3.59 -3.85 1.56
N LYS A 186 -3.64 -5.18 1.71
CA LYS A 186 -4.88 -5.95 1.73
C LYS A 186 -5.25 -6.41 3.12
N SER A 187 -6.56 -6.43 3.42
CA SER A 187 -7.06 -7.03 4.65
C SER A 187 -6.76 -8.53 4.67
N VAL A 188 -6.19 -9.03 5.75
CA VAL A 188 -5.82 -10.45 5.89
C VAL A 188 -7.01 -11.37 6.13
N ALA A 189 -8.12 -10.82 6.61
CA ALA A 189 -9.38 -11.54 6.85
C ALA A 189 -10.56 -10.57 6.78
N SER A 190 -11.77 -11.13 6.70
CA SER A 190 -13.00 -10.33 6.75
C SER A 190 -13.18 -9.69 8.12
N GLY A 191 -13.72 -8.47 8.15
CA GLY A 191 -13.92 -7.73 9.40
C GLY A 191 -14.54 -6.36 9.18
N ARG A 192 -14.46 -5.52 10.20
CA ARG A 192 -14.91 -4.12 10.16
C ARG A 192 -13.75 -3.19 10.51
N VAL A 193 -13.56 -2.16 9.72
CA VAL A 193 -12.60 -1.10 10.04
C VAL A 193 -13.11 -0.35 11.28
N VAL A 194 -12.32 -0.35 12.34
CA VAL A 194 -12.64 0.32 13.61
C VAL A 194 -11.80 1.58 13.85
N PHE A 195 -10.73 1.73 13.08
CA PHE A 195 -9.90 2.92 13.08
C PHE A 195 -9.25 3.10 11.70
N ALA A 196 -9.26 4.33 11.19
CA ALA A 196 -8.68 4.69 9.89
C ALA A 196 -8.26 6.15 9.93
N ASP A 197 -7.12 6.46 10.56
CA ASP A 197 -6.63 7.82 10.75
C ASP A 197 -5.12 7.82 11.03
N TRP A 198 -4.53 9.01 11.07
CA TRP A 198 -3.14 9.20 11.44
C TRP A 198 -2.92 9.00 12.94
N LEU A 199 -1.95 8.17 13.29
CA LEU A 199 -1.53 7.96 14.67
C LEU A 199 -0.02 8.19 14.78
N ARG A 200 0.39 9.06 15.71
CA ARG A 200 1.80 9.34 15.97
C ARG A 200 2.57 8.05 16.25
N GLY A 201 3.71 7.86 15.57
CA GLY A 201 4.56 6.68 15.66
C GLY A 201 4.16 5.53 14.73
N PHE A 202 2.94 5.58 14.16
CA PHE A 202 2.44 4.57 13.23
C PHE A 202 2.00 5.16 11.87
N GLY A 203 2.02 6.51 11.75
CA GLY A 203 1.57 7.19 10.53
C GLY A 203 0.10 6.94 10.23
N ASN A 204 -0.25 6.82 8.96
CA ASN A 204 -1.58 6.43 8.53
C ASN A 204 -1.83 4.96 8.92
N LEU A 205 -2.74 4.77 9.88
CA LEU A 205 -3.03 3.48 10.51
C LEU A 205 -4.44 3.04 10.20
N VAL A 206 -4.59 1.80 9.79
CA VAL A 206 -5.88 1.11 9.69
C VAL A 206 -5.93 0.00 10.72
N ILE A 207 -7.04 -0.13 11.45
CA ILE A 207 -7.32 -1.25 12.36
C ILE A 207 -8.61 -1.92 11.93
N VAL A 208 -8.55 -3.23 11.71
CA VAL A 208 -9.69 -4.07 11.35
C VAL A 208 -10.02 -4.99 12.53
N ASP A 209 -11.26 -4.96 12.98
CA ASP A 209 -11.81 -5.91 13.95
C ASP A 209 -12.40 -7.11 13.20
N HIS A 210 -11.95 -8.30 13.57
CA HIS A 210 -12.36 -9.58 12.97
C HIS A 210 -13.36 -10.36 13.84
N GLY A 211 -13.81 -9.76 14.94
CA GLY A 211 -14.65 -10.41 15.93
C GLY A 211 -13.86 -11.22 16.97
N ASP A 212 -14.56 -11.67 18.01
CA ASP A 212 -14.00 -12.47 19.12
C ASP A 212 -12.76 -11.88 19.80
N GLY A 213 -12.56 -10.54 19.65
CA GLY A 213 -11.42 -9.79 20.19
C GLY A 213 -10.15 -9.87 19.35
N TYR A 214 -10.23 -10.41 18.12
CA TYR A 214 -9.12 -10.40 17.16
C TYR A 214 -9.11 -9.10 16.35
N MET A 215 -7.94 -8.49 16.24
CA MET A 215 -7.72 -7.29 15.44
C MET A 215 -6.44 -7.41 14.63
N SER A 216 -6.44 -6.83 13.42
CA SER A 216 -5.24 -6.61 12.62
C SER A 216 -5.00 -5.11 12.43
N LEU A 217 -3.73 -4.72 12.47
CA LEU A 217 -3.27 -3.35 12.39
C LEU A 217 -2.31 -3.22 11.21
N TYR A 218 -2.46 -2.13 10.46
CA TYR A 218 -1.69 -1.82 9.26
C TYR A 218 -1.23 -0.37 9.33
N GLY A 219 0.05 -0.16 9.64
CA GLY A 219 0.64 1.17 9.82
C GLY A 219 1.65 1.54 8.73
N TYR A 220 2.14 2.79 8.78
CA TYR A 220 3.10 3.43 7.86
C TYR A 220 2.57 3.61 6.43
N ASN A 221 1.25 3.50 6.23
CA ASN A 221 0.65 3.60 4.92
C ASN A 221 0.82 5.00 4.32
N GLN A 222 0.94 5.08 3.00
CA GLN A 222 0.91 6.34 2.26
C GLN A 222 -0.49 6.94 2.26
N ALA A 223 -1.49 6.12 1.97
CA ALA A 223 -2.89 6.51 1.94
C ALA A 223 -3.77 5.43 2.57
N ILE A 224 -4.90 5.88 3.14
CA ILE A 224 -5.96 5.04 3.68
C ILE A 224 -7.09 5.00 2.63
N LEU A 225 -7.55 3.80 2.27
CA LEU A 225 -8.57 3.58 1.24
C LEU A 225 -9.95 3.22 1.81
N LYS A 226 -10.03 3.01 3.13
CA LYS A 226 -11.26 2.62 3.83
C LYS A 226 -11.48 3.50 5.05
N GLN A 227 -12.75 3.76 5.36
CA GLN A 227 -13.13 4.57 6.53
C GLN A 227 -13.54 3.70 7.72
N ALA A 228 -13.46 4.27 8.92
CA ALA A 228 -13.96 3.61 10.11
C ALA A 228 -15.48 3.33 9.97
N GLY A 229 -15.90 2.11 10.30
CA GLY A 229 -17.25 1.61 10.13
C GLY A 229 -17.45 0.73 8.89
N GLU A 230 -16.60 0.82 7.86
CA GLU A 230 -16.71 0.00 6.66
C GLU A 230 -16.41 -1.48 6.96
N VAL A 231 -17.19 -2.36 6.30
CA VAL A 231 -16.94 -3.81 6.29
C VAL A 231 -15.96 -4.13 5.17
N VAL A 232 -14.96 -4.94 5.44
CA VAL A 232 -13.96 -5.41 4.49
C VAL A 232 -13.93 -6.93 4.46
N ARG A 233 -13.61 -7.47 3.30
CA ARG A 233 -13.37 -8.90 3.09
C ARG A 233 -11.87 -9.19 3.09
N SER A 234 -11.52 -10.45 3.29
CA SER A 234 -10.15 -10.90 3.02
C SER A 234 -9.75 -10.56 1.59
N GLY A 235 -8.61 -9.92 1.40
CA GLY A 235 -8.13 -9.50 0.08
C GLY A 235 -8.56 -8.12 -0.39
N ASP A 236 -9.49 -7.46 0.28
CA ASP A 236 -9.86 -6.07 -0.06
C ASP A 236 -8.68 -5.12 0.18
N ALA A 237 -8.45 -4.20 -0.75
CA ALA A 237 -7.47 -3.12 -0.58
C ALA A 237 -7.99 -2.13 0.49
N ILE A 238 -7.22 -1.92 1.55
CA ILE A 238 -7.55 -1.07 2.69
C ILE A 238 -6.66 0.16 2.82
N ALA A 239 -5.45 0.09 2.25
CA ALA A 239 -4.45 1.16 2.26
C ALA A 239 -3.46 0.96 1.12
N SER A 240 -2.52 1.90 0.96
CA SER A 240 -1.36 1.78 0.08
C SER A 240 -0.05 1.91 0.88
N VAL A 241 0.95 1.14 0.47
CA VAL A 241 2.28 1.11 1.09
C VAL A 241 2.94 2.48 1.05
N GLY A 242 3.55 2.88 2.15
CA GLY A 242 4.33 4.10 2.24
C GLY A 242 5.39 4.05 3.33
N ASN A 243 5.73 5.23 3.84
CA ASN A 243 6.64 5.42 4.96
C ASN A 243 6.16 6.54 5.91
N SER A 244 4.85 6.74 6.00
CA SER A 244 4.28 7.73 6.91
C SER A 244 4.65 7.40 8.37
N GLY A 245 4.69 8.42 9.24
CA GLY A 245 5.08 8.21 10.63
C GLY A 245 6.59 8.21 10.89
N GLY A 246 7.42 8.48 9.87
CA GLY A 246 8.87 8.69 10.03
C GLY A 246 9.72 7.42 9.88
N ASN A 247 9.22 6.39 9.22
CA ASN A 247 10.02 5.23 8.89
C ASN A 247 10.95 5.52 7.70
N GLU A 248 12.19 5.03 7.72
CA GLU A 248 13.18 5.29 6.66
C GLU A 248 12.88 4.50 5.37
N ALA A 249 12.28 3.32 5.48
CA ALA A 249 11.98 2.45 4.38
C ALA A 249 10.49 2.41 4.07
N ASN A 250 10.15 2.26 2.78
CA ASN A 250 8.78 1.98 2.38
C ASN A 250 8.39 0.57 2.80
N GLY A 251 7.22 0.44 3.41
CA GLY A 251 6.71 -0.84 3.90
C GLY A 251 5.47 -0.68 4.76
N VAL A 252 5.01 -1.80 5.29
CA VAL A 252 3.84 -1.87 6.15
C VAL A 252 4.22 -2.41 7.51
N TYR A 253 3.83 -1.71 8.56
CA TYR A 253 3.79 -2.28 9.90
C TYR A 253 2.54 -3.14 10.03
N TYR A 254 2.72 -4.43 10.27
CA TYR A 254 1.63 -5.38 10.41
C TYR A 254 1.64 -6.05 11.77
N GLU A 255 0.54 -5.95 12.49
CA GLU A 255 0.40 -6.50 13.84
C GLU A 255 -0.94 -7.23 14.01
N LEU A 256 -0.95 -8.32 14.74
CA LEU A 256 -2.15 -9.02 15.17
C LEU A 256 -2.32 -8.93 16.69
N ARG A 257 -3.55 -8.73 17.13
CA ARG A 257 -3.93 -8.67 18.55
C ARG A 257 -5.10 -9.58 18.87
N LEU A 258 -5.04 -10.18 20.05
CA LEU A 258 -6.14 -10.86 20.68
C LEU A 258 -6.41 -10.19 22.02
N GLN A 259 -7.62 -9.67 22.24
CA GLN A 259 -8.00 -8.97 23.48
C GLN A 259 -6.97 -7.89 23.85
N SER A 260 -6.64 -7.04 22.90
CA SER A 260 -5.65 -5.95 23.03
C SER A 260 -4.19 -6.40 23.25
N ARG A 261 -3.89 -7.69 23.31
CA ARG A 261 -2.53 -8.21 23.46
C ARG A 261 -1.95 -8.60 22.10
N PRO A 262 -0.80 -8.05 21.74
CA PRO A 262 -0.14 -8.43 20.49
C PRO A 262 0.39 -9.88 20.56
N PHE A 263 0.35 -10.56 19.42
CA PHE A 263 0.91 -11.89 19.24
C PHE A 263 1.62 -12.00 17.89
N ASP A 264 2.48 -13.01 17.73
CA ASP A 264 3.33 -13.17 16.55
C ASP A 264 2.51 -13.47 15.28
N PRO A 265 2.48 -12.57 14.30
CA PRO A 265 1.75 -12.76 13.05
C PRO A 265 2.31 -13.90 12.19
N LEU A 266 3.62 -14.23 12.30
CA LEU A 266 4.22 -15.32 11.51
C LEU A 266 3.68 -16.69 11.90
N THR A 267 3.30 -16.88 13.15
CA THR A 267 2.67 -18.13 13.61
C THR A 267 1.25 -18.32 13.06
N TRP A 268 0.64 -17.26 12.54
CA TRP A 268 -0.69 -17.26 11.96
C TRP A 268 -0.65 -17.23 10.44
N SER A 269 0.49 -16.89 9.85
CA SER A 269 0.65 -16.68 8.42
C SER A 269 1.36 -17.86 7.76
N ARG A 270 0.92 -18.20 6.56
CA ARG A 270 1.60 -19.12 5.67
C ARG A 270 2.50 -18.30 4.74
N LEU A 271 3.80 -18.50 4.83
CA LEU A 271 4.78 -17.98 3.89
C LEU A 271 4.95 -18.97 2.75
N ASN A 272 5.08 -18.49 1.53
CA ASN A 272 5.37 -19.30 0.35
C ASN A 272 6.85 -19.19 0.01
#